data_15f86b41fec48369583ee05b35c11fd8
#
_entry.id   15f86b41fec48369583ee05b35c11fd8
#
_cell.length_a   1.000
_cell.length_b   1.000
_cell.length_c   1.000
_cell.angle_alpha   90.00
_cell.angle_beta   90.00
_cell.angle_gamma   90.00
#
_symmetry.space_group_name_H-M   'P 1'
#
loop_
_entity.id
_entity.type
_entity.pdbx_description
1 polymer ?
#
loop_
_entity_poly.entity_id
_entity_poly.type
_entity_poly.pdbx_seq_one_letter_code
_entity_poly.pdbx_strand_id
1 'polypeptide(L)'
;EMCIRDRLHFAAEQTDFTKVVDAIRAIRVQRNELNVPPSKKVTMYIETAETALFEGAKAFFERLAGAGELTVSEKAETSDDMVTIVTANARIFMPMGELVDKEKELARLEKERKAAQKDIDFLSGKLSNQGFLSKAPAQQIENERVKLAKAQEKMEKIMLSIEKMK
;
A
#
# COMPACT_ATOMS: atom_id res chain seq x y z
N GLU A 1 -40.80 -21.93 -3.44
CA GLU A 1 -40.03 -21.79 -2.17
C GLU A 1 -39.56 -20.35 -2.05
N MET A 2 -40.28 -19.54 -1.27
CA MET A 2 -39.86 -18.18 -0.96
C MET A 2 -38.65 -18.26 0.00
N CYS A 3 -37.56 -17.70 -0.42
CA CYS A 3 -36.30 -17.65 0.34
C CYS A 3 -36.52 -16.91 1.66
N ILE A 4 -36.28 -17.54 2.80
CA ILE A 4 -36.46 -16.98 4.16
C ILE A 4 -35.64 -15.65 4.32
N ARG A 5 -34.63 -15.44 3.49
CA ARG A 5 -33.77 -14.26 3.46
C ARG A 5 -34.52 -12.95 3.24
N ASP A 6 -35.66 -12.97 2.54
CA ASP A 6 -36.43 -11.76 2.20
C ASP A 6 -37.35 -11.26 3.34
N ARG A 7 -37.44 -12.03 4.44
CA ARG A 7 -38.31 -11.69 5.58
C ARG A 7 -37.56 -11.09 6.78
N LEU A 8 -36.23 -11.15 6.77
CA LEU A 8 -35.42 -10.66 7.87
C LEU A 8 -34.72 -9.37 7.44
N HIS A 9 -35.24 -8.25 7.92
CA HIS A 9 -34.65 -6.92 7.72
C HIS A 9 -33.98 -6.47 9.01
N PHE A 10 -32.66 -6.41 8.99
CA PHE A 10 -31.82 -5.91 10.08
C PHE A 10 -31.16 -4.60 9.65
N ALA A 11 -31.97 -3.57 9.36
CA ALA A 11 -31.50 -2.32 8.77
C ALA A 11 -30.51 -1.57 9.68
N ALA A 12 -30.71 -1.62 10.99
CA ALA A 12 -29.80 -0.99 11.95
C ALA A 12 -28.45 -1.72 11.98
N GLU A 13 -28.49 -3.03 12.15
CA GLU A 13 -27.29 -3.89 12.20
C GLU A 13 -26.54 -3.88 10.87
N GLN A 14 -27.26 -3.77 9.75
CA GLN A 14 -26.64 -3.62 8.44
C GLN A 14 -25.90 -2.30 8.33
N THR A 15 -26.47 -1.22 8.83
CA THR A 15 -25.83 0.10 8.83
C THR A 15 -24.57 0.08 9.69
N ASP A 16 -24.65 -0.48 10.89
CA ASP A 16 -23.53 -0.59 11.81
C ASP A 16 -22.41 -1.48 11.26
N PHE A 17 -22.77 -2.62 10.66
CA PHE A 17 -21.80 -3.49 10.03
C PHE A 17 -21.12 -2.82 8.82
N THR A 18 -21.86 -1.98 8.08
CA THR A 18 -21.29 -1.22 6.96
C THR A 18 -20.17 -0.28 7.44
N LYS A 19 -20.34 0.40 8.58
CA LYS A 19 -19.30 1.26 9.16
C LYS A 19 -17.99 0.48 9.43
N VAL A 20 -18.13 -0.72 9.99
CA VAL A 20 -16.98 -1.62 10.24
C VAL A 20 -16.31 -2.05 8.93
N VAL A 21 -17.11 -2.43 7.93
CA VAL A 21 -16.60 -2.84 6.61
C VAL A 21 -15.86 -1.70 5.93
N ASP A 22 -16.37 -0.48 5.99
CA ASP A 22 -15.72 0.69 5.38
C ASP A 22 -14.41 1.04 6.07
N ALA A 23 -14.35 0.92 7.39
CA ALA A 23 -13.10 1.05 8.15
C ALA A 23 -12.06 0.00 7.72
N ILE A 24 -12.45 -1.27 7.62
CA ILE A 24 -11.57 -2.36 7.17
C ILE A 24 -11.09 -2.12 5.74
N ARG A 25 -11.95 -1.65 4.83
CA ARG A 25 -11.58 -1.32 3.45
C ARG A 25 -10.54 -0.19 3.42
N ALA A 26 -10.77 0.88 4.17
CA ALA A 26 -9.84 2.00 4.26
C ALA A 26 -8.46 1.57 4.77
N ILE A 27 -8.39 0.73 5.80
CA ILE A 27 -7.15 0.15 6.31
C ILE A 27 -6.44 -0.67 5.22
N ARG A 28 -7.17 -1.52 4.50
CA ARG A 28 -6.59 -2.37 3.44
C ARG A 28 -6.04 -1.55 2.28
N VAL A 29 -6.74 -0.48 1.87
CA VAL A 29 -6.25 0.45 0.84
C VAL A 29 -4.96 1.10 1.29
N GLN A 30 -4.92 1.65 2.50
CA GLN A 30 -3.72 2.31 3.04
C GLN A 30 -2.54 1.34 3.19
N ARG A 31 -2.78 0.12 3.68
CA ARG A 31 -1.75 -0.93 3.77
C ARG A 31 -1.20 -1.31 2.40
N ASN A 32 -2.06 -1.35 1.39
CA ASN A 32 -1.64 -1.66 0.02
C ASN A 32 -0.79 -0.52 -0.58
N GLU A 33 -1.17 0.73 -0.35
CA GLU A 33 -0.39 1.92 -0.76
C GLU A 33 1.01 1.95 -0.12
N LEU A 34 1.10 1.51 1.14
CA LEU A 34 2.35 1.40 1.89
C LEU A 34 3.11 0.08 1.62
N ASN A 35 2.62 -0.77 0.70
CA ASN A 35 3.19 -2.08 0.39
C ASN A 35 3.38 -3.00 1.62
N VAL A 36 2.50 -2.90 2.61
CA VAL A 36 2.53 -3.74 3.81
C VAL A 36 2.06 -5.15 3.48
N PRO A 37 2.85 -6.21 3.73
CA PRO A 37 2.45 -7.59 3.46
C PRO A 37 1.17 -7.95 4.23
N PRO A 38 0.24 -8.73 3.65
CA PRO A 38 -0.99 -9.15 4.34
C PRO A 38 -0.74 -9.95 5.63
N SER A 39 0.37 -10.68 5.68
CA SER A 39 0.77 -11.48 6.84
C SER A 39 1.30 -10.66 8.01
N LYS A 40 1.70 -9.41 7.78
CA LYS A 40 2.23 -8.55 8.82
C LYS A 40 1.09 -8.01 9.68
N LYS A 41 1.10 -8.32 10.95
CA LYS A 41 0.17 -7.75 11.93
C LYS A 41 0.71 -6.42 12.45
N VAL A 42 -0.19 -5.45 12.64
CA VAL A 42 0.14 -4.08 13.03
C VAL A 42 -0.78 -3.66 14.16
N THR A 43 -0.25 -2.94 15.13
CA THR A 43 -1.05 -2.32 16.18
C THR A 43 -1.92 -1.22 15.58
N MET A 44 -3.19 -1.19 15.97
CA MET A 44 -4.15 -0.23 15.45
C MET A 44 -4.89 0.45 16.60
N TYR A 45 -5.03 1.77 16.51
CA TYR A 45 -5.82 2.57 17.44
C TYR A 45 -7.00 3.15 16.67
N ILE A 46 -8.21 2.92 17.15
CA ILE A 46 -9.44 3.42 16.55
C ILE A 46 -10.07 4.44 17.49
N GLU A 47 -10.18 5.67 17.02
CA GLU A 47 -10.92 6.74 17.68
C GLU A 47 -12.32 6.81 17.07
N THR A 48 -13.34 6.58 17.89
CA THR A 48 -14.74 6.58 17.48
C THR A 48 -15.67 6.84 18.65
N ALA A 49 -16.82 7.45 18.38
CA ALA A 49 -17.89 7.58 19.35
C ALA A 49 -18.66 6.25 19.60
N GLU A 50 -18.55 5.30 18.67
CA GLU A 50 -19.25 4.01 18.71
C GLU A 50 -18.31 2.88 19.16
N THR A 51 -17.67 3.05 20.32
CA THR A 51 -16.65 2.13 20.82
C THR A 51 -17.12 0.69 20.95
N ALA A 52 -18.33 0.47 21.48
CA ALA A 52 -18.92 -0.87 21.64
C ALA A 52 -19.07 -1.63 20.29
N LEU A 53 -19.43 -0.93 19.21
CA LEU A 53 -19.56 -1.52 17.88
C LEU A 53 -18.19 -1.99 17.37
N PHE A 54 -17.17 -1.16 17.47
CA PHE A 54 -15.83 -1.48 16.98
C PHE A 54 -15.12 -2.51 17.85
N GLU A 55 -15.35 -2.50 19.18
CA GLU A 55 -14.86 -3.55 20.06
C GLU A 55 -15.49 -4.92 19.74
N GLY A 56 -16.81 -4.97 19.52
CA GLY A 56 -17.49 -6.19 19.10
C GLY A 56 -16.99 -6.72 17.75
N ALA A 57 -16.47 -5.83 16.92
CA ALA A 57 -15.93 -6.17 15.60
C ALA A 57 -14.43 -6.54 15.61
N LYS A 58 -13.75 -6.58 16.77
CA LYS A 58 -12.30 -6.80 16.89
C LYS A 58 -11.80 -8.00 16.08
N ALA A 59 -12.51 -9.12 16.14
CA ALA A 59 -12.15 -10.33 15.38
C ALA A 59 -12.13 -10.12 13.85
N PHE A 60 -12.97 -9.22 13.32
CA PHE A 60 -12.96 -8.88 11.90
C PHE A 60 -11.74 -8.04 11.54
N PHE A 61 -11.35 -7.08 12.37
CA PHE A 61 -10.12 -6.30 12.16
C PHE A 61 -8.87 -7.18 12.23
N GLU A 62 -8.79 -8.11 13.16
CA GLU A 62 -7.67 -9.04 13.28
C GLU A 62 -7.52 -9.92 12.02
N ARG A 63 -8.63 -10.43 11.49
CA ARG A 63 -8.63 -11.35 10.35
C ARG A 63 -8.56 -10.65 9.00
N LEU A 64 -9.27 -9.53 8.84
CA LEU A 64 -9.48 -8.90 7.54
C LEU A 64 -8.61 -7.65 7.32
N ALA A 65 -8.28 -6.93 8.39
CA ALA A 65 -7.42 -5.75 8.32
C ALA A 65 -5.97 -6.05 8.76
N GLY A 66 -5.72 -7.23 9.34
CA GLY A 66 -4.39 -7.61 9.84
C GLY A 66 -4.01 -6.84 11.10
N ALA A 67 -4.97 -6.56 11.99
CA ALA A 67 -4.69 -6.01 13.29
C ALA A 67 -3.94 -7.05 14.14
N GLY A 68 -2.85 -6.64 14.78
CA GLY A 68 -2.15 -7.42 15.80
C GLY A 68 -2.76 -7.16 17.16
N GLU A 69 -2.78 -5.91 17.54
CA GLU A 69 -3.45 -5.38 18.72
C GLU A 69 -4.40 -4.27 18.29
N LEU A 70 -5.60 -4.26 18.82
CA LEU A 70 -6.62 -3.25 18.53
C LEU A 70 -7.06 -2.58 19.80
N THR A 71 -6.84 -1.28 19.88
CA THR A 71 -7.34 -0.42 20.95
C THR A 71 -8.42 0.49 20.40
N VAL A 72 -9.61 0.47 20.98
CA VAL A 72 -10.72 1.33 20.61
C VAL A 72 -10.97 2.33 21.75
N SER A 73 -11.06 3.61 21.43
CA SER A 73 -11.28 4.67 22.42
C SER A 73 -12.03 5.84 21.80
N GLU A 74 -12.63 6.69 22.62
CA GLU A 74 -13.22 7.95 22.17
C GLU A 74 -12.18 9.00 21.79
N LYS A 75 -10.97 8.89 22.35
CA LYS A 75 -9.81 9.72 22.03
C LYS A 75 -8.58 8.84 22.01
N ALA A 76 -7.90 8.78 20.88
CA ALA A 76 -6.64 8.09 20.77
C ALA A 76 -5.48 9.05 21.07
N GLU A 77 -4.50 8.56 21.85
CA GLU A 77 -3.22 9.27 21.97
C GLU A 77 -2.48 9.13 20.65
N THR A 78 -2.35 10.23 19.93
CA THR A 78 -1.68 10.27 18.64
C THR A 78 -0.26 10.78 18.81
N SER A 79 0.69 10.10 18.17
CA SER A 79 2.06 10.59 17.96
C SER A 79 2.27 11.03 16.52
N ASP A 80 3.21 11.92 16.30
CA ASP A 80 3.54 12.42 14.94
C ASP A 80 4.03 11.34 13.97
N ASP A 81 4.35 10.15 14.47
CA ASP A 81 4.85 9.00 13.70
C ASP A 81 3.74 7.98 13.37
N MET A 82 2.48 8.39 13.37
CA MET A 82 1.33 7.54 13.05
C MET A 82 0.71 7.89 11.71
N VAL A 83 0.41 6.87 10.92
CA VAL A 83 -0.43 7.00 9.73
C VAL A 83 -1.88 7.13 10.18
N THR A 84 -2.52 8.21 9.78
CA THR A 84 -3.92 8.49 10.10
C THR A 84 -4.83 8.19 8.92
N ILE A 85 -5.84 7.38 9.16
CA ILE A 85 -6.91 7.09 8.19
C ILE A 85 -8.20 7.68 8.74
N VAL A 86 -8.84 8.53 7.97
CA VAL A 86 -10.11 9.15 8.33
C VAL A 86 -11.23 8.48 7.55
N THR A 87 -12.21 7.94 8.27
CA THR A 87 -13.46 7.42 7.71
C THR A 87 -14.65 8.27 8.20
N ALA A 88 -15.84 8.02 7.70
CA ALA A 88 -17.01 8.79 8.10
C ALA A 88 -17.33 8.66 9.61
N ASN A 89 -16.99 7.52 10.23
CA ASN A 89 -17.40 7.19 11.60
C ASN A 89 -16.25 6.91 12.56
N ALA A 90 -15.01 6.89 12.07
CA ALA A 90 -13.83 6.58 12.88
C ALA A 90 -12.56 7.20 12.31
N ARG A 91 -11.61 7.47 13.18
CA ARG A 91 -10.21 7.75 12.84
C ARG A 91 -9.36 6.58 13.28
N ILE A 92 -8.51 6.11 12.40
CA ILE A 92 -7.68 4.94 12.63
C ILE A 92 -6.22 5.37 12.55
N PHE A 93 -5.45 5.00 13.56
CA PHE A 93 -4.04 5.33 13.65
C PHE A 93 -3.22 4.06 13.66
N MET A 94 -2.16 4.03 12.87
CA MET A 94 -1.22 2.91 12.78
C MET A 94 0.22 3.42 12.87
N PRO A 95 1.07 2.87 13.76
CA PRO A 95 2.46 3.27 13.87
C PRO A 95 3.22 3.03 12.57
N MET A 96 3.87 4.07 12.03
CA MET A 96 4.61 4.00 10.77
C MET A 96 5.77 2.97 10.85
N GLY A 97 6.44 2.90 11.99
CA GLY A 97 7.53 1.96 12.22
C GLY A 97 7.12 0.48 12.16
N GLU A 98 5.86 0.17 12.50
CA GLU A 98 5.32 -1.17 12.35
C GLU A 98 4.84 -1.47 10.93
N LEU A 99 4.40 -0.46 10.19
CA LEU A 99 3.90 -0.62 8.81
C LEU A 99 5.03 -0.95 7.84
N VAL A 100 6.10 -0.20 7.90
CA VAL A 100 7.22 -0.33 6.95
C VAL A 100 8.42 -0.97 7.66
N ASP A 101 8.86 -2.11 7.17
CA ASP A 101 10.16 -2.69 7.51
C ASP A 101 11.20 -1.96 6.66
N LYS A 102 11.70 -0.83 7.18
CA LYS A 102 12.62 0.07 6.44
C LYS A 102 13.81 -0.67 5.83
N GLU A 103 14.36 -1.66 6.54
CA GLU A 103 15.50 -2.43 6.05
C GLU A 103 15.15 -3.32 4.84
N LYS A 104 14.00 -4.01 4.90
CA LYS A 104 13.56 -4.87 3.79
C LYS A 104 13.14 -4.07 2.58
N GLU A 105 12.47 -2.96 2.79
CA GLU A 105 12.05 -2.10 1.69
C GLU A 105 13.25 -1.39 1.04
N LEU A 106 14.22 -0.93 1.83
CA LEU A 106 15.48 -0.43 1.30
C LEU A 106 16.23 -1.49 0.50
N ALA A 107 16.31 -2.73 1.01
CA ALA A 107 16.94 -3.84 0.30
C ALA A 107 16.21 -4.19 -1.02
N ARG A 108 14.88 -4.09 -1.04
CA ARG A 108 14.08 -4.26 -2.25
C ARG A 108 14.36 -3.16 -3.27
N LEU A 109 14.29 -1.90 -2.84
CA LEU A 109 14.57 -0.74 -3.68
C LEU A 109 16.00 -0.75 -4.24
N GLU A 110 16.97 -1.20 -3.44
CA GLU A 110 18.34 -1.37 -3.92
C GLU A 110 18.48 -2.46 -4.99
N LYS A 111 17.75 -3.57 -4.87
CA LYS A 111 17.71 -4.59 -5.93
C LYS A 111 17.08 -4.05 -7.21
N GLU A 112 15.97 -3.33 -7.08
CA GLU A 112 15.30 -2.70 -8.22
C GLU A 112 16.19 -1.64 -8.87
N ARG A 113 16.94 -0.86 -8.09
CA ARG A 113 17.92 0.10 -8.59
C ARG A 113 19.01 -0.59 -9.41
N LYS A 114 19.58 -1.68 -8.88
CA LYS A 114 20.61 -2.47 -9.59
C LYS A 114 20.08 -3.08 -10.89
N ALA A 115 18.83 -3.52 -10.91
CA ALA A 115 18.18 -4.03 -12.12
C ALA A 115 17.98 -2.91 -13.15
N ALA A 116 17.41 -1.78 -12.76
CA ALA A 116 17.22 -0.62 -13.63
C ALA A 116 18.56 -0.09 -14.18
N GLN A 117 19.64 -0.08 -13.39
CA GLN A 117 20.96 0.30 -13.84
C GLN A 117 21.48 -0.63 -14.94
N LYS A 118 21.33 -1.95 -14.77
CA LYS A 118 21.74 -2.92 -15.81
C LYS A 118 20.96 -2.72 -17.11
N ASP A 119 19.67 -2.44 -17.02
CA ASP A 119 18.85 -2.17 -18.20
C ASP A 119 19.31 -0.89 -18.92
N ILE A 120 19.63 0.16 -18.17
CA ILE A 120 20.18 1.42 -18.71
C ILE A 120 21.54 1.16 -19.38
N ASP A 121 22.45 0.45 -18.72
CA ASP A 121 23.78 0.14 -19.26
C ASP A 121 23.69 -0.71 -20.54
N PHE A 122 22.81 -1.70 -20.55
CA PHE A 122 22.57 -2.54 -21.72
C PHE A 122 22.00 -1.75 -22.91
N LEU A 123 20.95 -0.93 -22.64
CA LEU A 123 20.29 -0.15 -23.69
C LEU A 123 21.19 0.98 -24.22
N SER A 124 21.95 1.65 -23.34
CA SER A 124 22.91 2.69 -23.74
C SER A 124 24.07 2.09 -24.54
N GLY A 125 24.60 0.94 -24.11
CA GLY A 125 25.63 0.21 -24.84
C GLY A 125 25.16 -0.24 -26.24
N LYS A 126 23.91 -0.67 -26.35
CA LYS A 126 23.29 -1.05 -27.63
C LYS A 126 23.10 0.16 -28.55
N LEU A 127 22.69 1.30 -28.01
CA LEU A 127 22.49 2.55 -28.74
C LEU A 127 23.80 3.28 -29.09
N SER A 128 24.90 2.98 -28.40
CA SER A 128 26.24 3.50 -28.73
C SER A 128 26.98 2.64 -29.78
N ASN A 129 26.47 1.42 -30.06
CA ASN A 129 27.11 0.53 -31.02
C ASN A 129 26.78 0.97 -32.45
N GLN A 130 27.80 1.48 -33.16
CA GLN A 130 27.68 1.93 -34.55
C GLN A 130 27.23 0.80 -35.50
N GLY A 131 27.65 -0.46 -35.24
CA GLY A 131 27.22 -1.61 -36.00
C GLY A 131 25.74 -1.93 -35.88
N PHE A 132 25.14 -1.63 -34.72
CA PHE A 132 23.70 -1.72 -34.52
C PHE A 132 22.96 -0.55 -35.21
N LEU A 133 23.44 0.67 -35.04
CA LEU A 133 22.83 1.87 -35.62
C LEU A 133 22.79 1.87 -37.15
N SER A 134 23.81 1.27 -37.79
CA SER A 134 23.90 1.20 -39.25
C SER A 134 23.03 0.10 -39.90
N LYS A 135 22.68 -0.93 -39.12
CA LYS A 135 21.94 -2.12 -39.66
C LYS A 135 20.49 -2.19 -39.16
N ALA A 136 20.16 -1.56 -38.05
CA ALA A 136 18.83 -1.62 -37.48
C ALA A 136 17.85 -0.66 -38.19
N PRO A 137 16.58 -1.04 -38.37
CA PRO A 137 15.54 -0.14 -38.87
C PRO A 137 15.35 1.05 -37.90
N ALA A 138 15.07 2.24 -38.48
CA ALA A 138 14.86 3.47 -37.67
C ALA A 138 13.82 3.29 -36.57
N GLN A 139 12.74 2.58 -36.83
CA GLN A 139 11.69 2.25 -35.88
C GLN A 139 12.22 1.47 -34.66
N GLN A 140 13.15 0.56 -34.88
CA GLN A 140 13.74 -0.25 -33.82
C GLN A 140 14.68 0.57 -32.93
N ILE A 141 15.44 1.47 -33.53
CA ILE A 141 16.31 2.42 -32.79
C ILE A 141 15.46 3.32 -31.90
N GLU A 142 14.35 3.84 -32.42
CA GLU A 142 13.44 4.69 -31.67
C GLU A 142 12.77 3.95 -30.51
N ASN A 143 12.36 2.70 -30.73
CA ASN A 143 11.82 1.84 -29.68
C ASN A 143 12.84 1.61 -28.52
N GLU A 144 14.11 1.41 -28.84
CA GLU A 144 15.16 1.22 -27.84
C GLU A 144 15.44 2.54 -27.07
N ARG A 145 15.35 3.71 -27.75
CA ARG A 145 15.44 5.02 -27.08
C ARG A 145 14.29 5.25 -26.09
N VAL A 146 13.07 4.90 -26.49
CA VAL A 146 11.89 4.99 -25.59
C VAL A 146 12.04 4.07 -24.38
N LYS A 147 12.58 2.86 -24.58
CA LYS A 147 12.86 1.95 -23.46
C LYS A 147 13.93 2.53 -22.52
N LEU A 148 14.98 3.12 -23.05
CA LEU A 148 16.03 3.77 -22.26
C LEU A 148 15.46 4.92 -21.43
N ALA A 149 14.65 5.80 -22.04
CA ALA A 149 14.00 6.89 -21.32
C ALA A 149 13.09 6.38 -20.19
N LYS A 150 12.32 5.33 -20.42
CA LYS A 150 11.49 4.70 -19.38
C LYS A 150 12.32 4.07 -18.25
N ALA A 151 13.45 3.45 -18.59
CA ALA A 151 14.35 2.88 -17.59
C ALA A 151 15.01 3.96 -16.72
N GLN A 152 15.37 5.09 -17.31
CA GLN A 152 15.90 6.27 -16.60
C GLN A 152 14.84 6.90 -15.68
N GLU A 153 13.62 7.09 -16.16
CA GLU A 153 12.51 7.60 -15.35
C GLU A 153 12.19 6.67 -14.15
N LYS A 154 12.24 5.36 -14.39
CA LYS A 154 12.07 4.36 -13.32
C LYS A 154 13.18 4.47 -12.28
N MET A 155 14.42 4.65 -12.72
CA MET A 155 15.59 4.82 -11.85
C MET A 155 15.43 6.06 -10.96
N GLU A 156 15.02 7.20 -11.51
CA GLU A 156 14.78 8.43 -10.75
C GLU A 156 13.71 8.23 -9.68
N LYS A 157 12.59 7.59 -10.02
CA LYS A 157 11.53 7.27 -9.06
C LYS A 157 12.02 6.40 -7.91
N ILE A 158 12.84 5.40 -8.22
CA ILE A 158 13.45 4.52 -7.20
C ILE A 158 14.40 5.31 -6.30
N MET A 159 15.23 6.18 -6.86
CA MET A 159 16.16 7.01 -6.08
C MET A 159 15.43 7.97 -5.15
N LEU A 160 14.38 8.63 -5.62
CA LEU A 160 13.53 9.50 -4.79
C LEU A 160 12.86 8.71 -3.65
N SER A 161 12.47 7.46 -3.90
CA SER A 161 11.89 6.60 -2.87
C SER A 161 12.90 6.21 -1.80
N ILE A 162 14.13 5.89 -2.19
CA ILE A 162 15.24 5.59 -1.27
C ILE A 162 15.58 6.84 -0.41
N GLU A 163 15.60 8.02 -1.01
CA GLU A 163 15.91 9.27 -0.31
C GLU A 163 14.85 9.63 0.75
N LYS A 164 13.59 9.40 0.44
CA LYS A 164 12.48 9.61 1.39
C LYS A 164 12.49 8.64 2.57
N MET A 165 13.18 7.51 2.47
CA MET A 165 13.25 6.49 3.52
C MET A 165 14.48 6.60 4.41
N LYS A 166 15.45 7.40 4.03
CA LYS A 166 16.64 7.69 4.82
C LYS A 166 16.38 8.74 5.88
#